data_2dc904aae3b9d9cc46609d31bc429cfb
#
_entry.id   2dc904aae3b9d9cc46609d31bc429cfb
#
_cell.length_a   1.000
_cell.length_b   1.000
_cell.length_c   1.000
_cell.angle_alpha   90.00
_cell.angle_beta   90.00
_cell.angle_gamma   90.00
#
_symmetry.space_group_name_H-M   'P 1'
#
loop_
_entity.id
_entity.type
_entity.pdbx_description
1 polymer ?
#
loop_
_entity_poly.entity_id
_entity_poly.type
_entity_poly.pdbx_seq_one_letter_code
_entity_poly.pdbx_strand_id
1 'polypeptide(L)'
;NDFKDYCEILFRTYGDRVKNWITVNEPYVVALGYDIGYGPPGRCSLPPPIGPCAAGNSSTEPYIVAHNFILAHAAAVNLYRDKFQAELGGQIGFSLVAEYMEPYLDSPDDKAAAQRYLEFLIGWYVEPLVYGDYPKTMRDIVKERLPTFSGEEKMLIKGSFDFIAINYYTSRYASKAEPVAPTHYLGDYLVNTT
;
A
#
# COMPACT_ATOMS: atom_id res chain seq x y z
N ASN A 1 11.72 17.57 -1.29
CA ASN A 1 10.77 16.45 -1.38
C ASN A 1 9.98 16.61 -2.67
N ASP A 2 10.53 16.07 -3.75
CA ASP A 2 10.11 16.31 -5.14
C ASP A 2 8.62 16.02 -5.38
N PHE A 3 8.07 14.96 -4.77
CA PHE A 3 6.64 14.66 -4.90
C PHE A 3 5.75 15.73 -4.26
N LYS A 4 6.12 16.22 -3.07
CA LYS A 4 5.41 17.31 -2.39
C LYS A 4 5.45 18.59 -3.22
N ASP A 5 6.62 18.93 -3.81
CA ASP A 5 6.81 20.11 -4.63
C ASP A 5 6.01 20.00 -5.93
N TYR A 6 5.97 18.82 -6.54
CA TYR A 6 5.09 18.53 -7.67
C TYR A 6 3.62 18.72 -7.32
N CYS A 7 3.15 18.18 -6.19
CA CYS A 7 1.78 18.38 -5.72
C CYS A 7 1.45 19.86 -5.50
N GLU A 8 2.38 20.66 -4.94
CA GLU A 8 2.18 22.10 -4.74
C GLU A 8 1.93 22.83 -6.05
N ILE A 9 2.67 22.49 -7.10
CA ILE A 9 2.46 23.04 -8.44
C ILE A 9 1.06 22.72 -8.95
N LEU A 10 0.62 21.46 -8.80
CA LEU A 10 -0.71 21.02 -9.25
C LEU A 10 -1.84 21.72 -8.48
N PHE A 11 -1.75 21.79 -7.16
CA PHE A 11 -2.75 22.46 -6.33
C PHE A 11 -2.86 23.94 -6.66
N ARG A 12 -1.74 24.61 -6.87
CA ARG A 12 -1.69 26.02 -7.25
C ARG A 12 -2.26 26.28 -8.65
N THR A 13 -1.99 25.39 -9.59
CA THR A 13 -2.37 25.57 -10.99
C THR A 13 -3.82 25.18 -11.28
N TYR A 14 -4.34 24.15 -10.62
CA TYR A 14 -5.63 23.54 -10.95
C TYR A 14 -6.65 23.56 -9.81
N GLY A 15 -6.28 23.97 -8.61
CA GLY A 15 -7.13 23.89 -7.43
C GLY A 15 -8.40 24.74 -7.48
N ASP A 16 -8.44 25.75 -8.35
CA ASP A 16 -9.66 26.52 -8.65
C ASP A 16 -10.74 25.65 -9.31
N ARG A 17 -10.36 24.63 -10.07
CA ARG A 17 -11.22 23.74 -10.87
C ARG A 17 -11.31 22.32 -10.34
N VAL A 18 -10.19 21.76 -9.84
CA VAL A 18 -10.13 20.39 -9.33
C VAL A 18 -10.45 20.39 -7.84
N LYS A 19 -11.50 19.68 -7.46
CA LYS A 19 -12.00 19.62 -6.07
C LYS A 19 -11.81 18.28 -5.38
N ASN A 20 -11.45 17.24 -6.14
CA ASN A 20 -11.18 15.91 -5.57
C ASN A 20 -9.81 15.46 -6.07
N TRP A 21 -8.88 15.30 -5.12
CA TRP A 21 -7.50 14.94 -5.39
C TRP A 21 -7.23 13.51 -4.92
N ILE A 22 -6.60 12.72 -5.77
CA ILE A 22 -6.03 11.42 -5.40
C ILE A 22 -4.52 11.56 -5.55
N THR A 23 -3.81 11.42 -4.43
CA THR A 23 -2.35 11.60 -4.39
C THR A 23 -1.61 10.45 -5.06
N VAL A 24 -2.02 9.22 -4.73
CA VAL A 24 -1.41 7.98 -5.23
C VAL A 24 -2.54 7.02 -5.60
N ASN A 25 -2.41 6.38 -6.75
CA ASN A 25 -3.31 5.34 -7.21
C ASN A 25 -2.61 3.98 -7.17
N GLU A 26 -3.22 3.01 -6.49
CA GLU A 26 -2.80 1.59 -6.43
C GLU A 26 -1.30 1.38 -6.12
N PRO A 27 -0.77 1.88 -5.00
CA PRO A 27 0.65 1.70 -4.68
C PRO A 27 1.05 0.22 -4.54
N TYR A 28 0.11 -0.67 -4.25
CA TYR A 28 0.29 -2.11 -4.29
C TYR A 28 0.83 -2.58 -5.64
N VAL A 29 0.28 -2.10 -6.76
CA VAL A 29 0.72 -2.48 -8.10
C VAL A 29 2.17 -2.06 -8.36
N VAL A 30 2.56 -0.90 -7.86
CA VAL A 30 3.96 -0.45 -7.92
C VAL A 30 4.86 -1.33 -7.05
N ALA A 31 4.41 -1.72 -5.84
CA ALA A 31 5.15 -2.62 -4.97
C ALA A 31 5.43 -3.98 -5.64
N LEU A 32 4.51 -4.50 -6.47
CA LEU A 32 4.74 -5.72 -7.26
C LEU A 32 5.90 -5.58 -8.27
N GLY A 33 6.17 -4.38 -8.75
CA GLY A 33 7.35 -4.07 -9.58
C GLY A 33 8.68 -4.25 -8.86
N TYR A 34 8.65 -4.29 -7.51
CA TYR A 34 9.79 -4.55 -6.63
C TYR A 34 9.77 -5.94 -5.98
N ASP A 35 8.70 -6.72 -6.18
CA ASP A 35 8.56 -8.08 -5.65
C ASP A 35 8.82 -9.14 -6.72
N ILE A 36 7.94 -9.18 -7.73
CA ILE A 36 7.97 -10.16 -8.83
C ILE A 36 8.39 -9.54 -10.16
N GLY A 37 8.81 -8.27 -10.15
CA GLY A 37 9.15 -7.54 -11.37
C GLY A 37 7.95 -7.24 -12.27
N TYR A 38 6.72 -7.26 -11.75
CA TYR A 38 5.51 -6.96 -12.50
C TYR A 38 5.41 -5.45 -12.77
N GLY A 39 5.67 -5.05 -14.00
CA GLY A 39 5.73 -3.63 -14.38
C GLY A 39 6.99 -2.92 -13.90
N PRO A 40 7.09 -1.59 -14.15
CA PRO A 40 8.23 -0.80 -13.69
C PRO A 40 8.35 -0.77 -12.16
N PRO A 41 9.59 -0.82 -11.62
CA PRO A 41 10.87 -0.79 -12.33
C PRO A 41 11.43 -2.16 -12.72
N GLY A 42 10.68 -3.25 -12.59
CA GLY A 42 11.13 -4.59 -12.98
C GLY A 42 12.24 -5.15 -12.10
N ARG A 43 12.15 -4.95 -10.77
CA ARG A 43 13.15 -5.38 -9.79
C ARG A 43 12.64 -6.60 -9.02
N CYS A 44 13.48 -7.62 -8.89
CA CYS A 44 13.18 -8.80 -8.07
C CYS A 44 14.46 -9.56 -7.70
N SER A 45 14.35 -10.45 -6.71
CA SER A 45 15.39 -11.41 -6.33
C SER A 45 14.92 -12.86 -6.37
N LEU A 46 13.80 -13.13 -7.06
CA LEU A 46 13.20 -14.46 -7.15
C LEU A 46 13.85 -15.30 -8.26
N PRO A 47 13.82 -16.65 -8.11
CA PRO A 47 14.30 -17.56 -9.15
C PRO A 47 13.32 -17.64 -10.34
N PRO A 48 13.73 -18.23 -11.47
CA PRO A 48 12.81 -18.56 -12.54
C PRO A 48 11.59 -19.39 -12.04
N PRO A 49 10.38 -19.20 -12.62
CA PRO A 49 10.09 -18.44 -13.86
C PRO A 49 9.87 -16.94 -13.64
N ILE A 50 9.81 -16.44 -12.41
CA ILE A 50 9.59 -15.01 -12.12
C ILE A 50 10.88 -14.21 -12.43
N GLY A 51 12.00 -14.63 -11.86
CA GLY A 51 13.30 -14.04 -12.12
C GLY A 51 14.11 -14.76 -13.18
N PRO A 52 15.40 -14.35 -13.34
CA PRO A 52 16.03 -13.27 -12.61
C PRO A 52 15.70 -11.89 -13.17
N CYS A 53 15.50 -10.91 -12.28
CA CYS A 53 15.55 -9.50 -12.66
C CYS A 53 16.99 -9.00 -12.66
N ALA A 54 17.26 -7.85 -13.31
CA ALA A 54 18.60 -7.27 -13.36
C ALA A 54 19.13 -6.86 -11.98
N ALA A 55 18.24 -6.48 -11.06
CA ALA A 55 18.53 -6.12 -9.67
C ALA A 55 17.26 -6.20 -8.83
N GLY A 56 17.38 -6.16 -7.51
CA GLY A 56 16.26 -6.08 -6.59
C GLY A 56 16.42 -6.95 -5.35
N ASN A 57 15.55 -6.69 -4.37
CA ASN A 57 15.39 -7.52 -3.17
C ASN A 57 13.89 -7.65 -2.86
N SER A 58 13.26 -8.72 -3.32
CA SER A 58 11.82 -8.99 -3.16
C SER A 58 11.39 -9.11 -1.70
N SER A 59 12.31 -9.38 -0.78
CA SER A 59 11.96 -9.52 0.64
C SER A 59 11.87 -8.19 1.39
N THR A 60 12.42 -7.10 0.86
CA THR A 60 12.50 -5.81 1.56
C THR A 60 12.03 -4.62 0.72
N GLU A 61 12.36 -4.55 -0.56
CA GLU A 61 12.06 -3.39 -1.41
C GLU A 61 10.56 -3.07 -1.51
N PRO A 62 9.63 -4.06 -1.65
CA PRO A 62 8.20 -3.76 -1.68
C PRO A 62 7.72 -2.98 -0.44
N TYR A 63 8.21 -3.38 0.74
CA TYR A 63 7.85 -2.74 2.01
C TYR A 63 8.41 -1.32 2.14
N ILE A 64 9.66 -1.12 1.69
CA ILE A 64 10.30 0.21 1.69
C ILE A 64 9.56 1.16 0.74
N VAL A 65 9.18 0.69 -0.43
CA VAL A 65 8.46 1.49 -1.43
C VAL A 65 7.07 1.87 -0.94
N ALA A 66 6.31 0.91 -0.39
CA ALA A 66 4.99 1.18 0.17
C ALA A 66 5.06 2.17 1.35
N HIS A 67 6.06 2.03 2.23
CA HIS A 67 6.31 2.98 3.31
C HIS A 67 6.52 4.41 2.80
N ASN A 68 7.35 4.56 1.77
CA ASN A 68 7.59 5.86 1.15
C ASN A 68 6.35 6.45 0.47
N PHE A 69 5.48 5.61 -0.13
CA PHE A 69 4.20 6.08 -0.68
C PHE A 69 3.28 6.63 0.38
N ILE A 70 3.18 5.98 1.55
CA ILE A 70 2.36 6.46 2.66
C ILE A 70 2.88 7.81 3.16
N LEU A 71 4.20 7.96 3.32
CA LEU A 71 4.81 9.22 3.74
C LEU A 71 4.66 10.33 2.69
N ALA A 72 4.81 10.01 1.41
CA ALA A 72 4.64 10.95 0.30
C ALA A 72 3.19 11.44 0.21
N HIS A 73 2.21 10.51 0.35
CA HIS A 73 0.80 10.85 0.45
C HIS A 73 0.53 11.81 1.60
N ALA A 74 0.96 11.46 2.80
CA ALA A 74 0.71 12.29 3.98
C ALA A 74 1.34 13.68 3.85
N ALA A 75 2.54 13.78 3.27
CA ALA A 75 3.18 15.06 3.03
C ALA A 75 2.38 15.94 2.03
N ALA A 76 1.78 15.33 1.00
CA ALA A 76 0.93 16.04 0.05
C ALA A 76 -0.40 16.48 0.68
N VAL A 77 -1.03 15.62 1.51
CA VAL A 77 -2.27 15.96 2.22
C VAL A 77 -2.06 17.12 3.19
N ASN A 78 -1.00 17.06 4.01
CA ASN A 78 -0.72 18.15 4.94
C ASN A 78 -0.42 19.46 4.21
N LEU A 79 0.35 19.42 3.12
CA LEU A 79 0.57 20.58 2.27
C LEU A 79 -0.75 21.18 1.74
N TYR A 80 -1.66 20.31 1.24
CA TYR A 80 -2.95 20.75 0.73
C TYR A 80 -3.79 21.44 1.80
N ARG A 81 -3.88 20.82 2.98
CA ARG A 81 -4.64 21.35 4.13
C ARG A 81 -4.07 22.66 4.64
N ASP A 82 -2.75 22.74 4.75
CA ASP A 82 -2.09 23.92 5.30
C ASP A 82 -2.18 25.15 4.39
N LYS A 83 -2.10 24.96 3.06
CA LYS A 83 -1.94 26.07 2.14
C LYS A 83 -3.11 26.32 1.19
N PHE A 84 -3.95 25.32 0.94
CA PHE A 84 -4.90 25.35 -0.17
C PHE A 84 -6.34 25.03 0.21
N GLN A 85 -6.58 24.05 1.08
CA GLN A 85 -7.92 23.51 1.30
C GLN A 85 -8.90 24.57 1.84
N ALA A 86 -8.45 25.45 2.74
CA ALA A 86 -9.31 26.50 3.32
C ALA A 86 -9.81 27.50 2.27
N GLU A 87 -8.99 27.84 1.29
CA GLU A 87 -9.31 28.82 0.25
C GLU A 87 -10.01 28.16 -0.95
N LEU A 88 -9.46 27.05 -1.42
CA LEU A 88 -9.92 26.42 -2.65
C LEU A 88 -11.11 25.48 -2.43
N GLY A 89 -11.30 24.98 -1.22
CA GLY A 89 -12.23 23.90 -0.90
C GLY A 89 -11.82 22.59 -1.57
N GLY A 90 -12.59 21.54 -1.35
CA GLY A 90 -12.32 20.24 -1.95
C GLY A 90 -11.79 19.21 -0.97
N GLN A 91 -11.50 18.02 -1.48
CA GLN A 91 -11.12 16.84 -0.69
C GLN A 91 -9.88 16.20 -1.29
N ILE A 92 -9.09 15.54 -0.45
CA ILE A 92 -7.89 14.82 -0.85
C ILE A 92 -7.86 13.44 -0.24
N GLY A 93 -7.54 12.43 -1.06
CA GLY A 93 -7.59 11.03 -0.63
C GLY A 93 -6.55 10.15 -1.30
N PHE A 94 -6.73 8.86 -1.07
CA PHE A 94 -5.84 7.79 -1.49
C PHE A 94 -6.65 6.73 -2.24
N SER A 95 -6.12 6.18 -3.34
CA SER A 95 -6.82 5.16 -4.12
C SER A 95 -6.11 3.82 -4.02
N LEU A 96 -6.86 2.78 -3.69
CA LEU A 96 -6.37 1.42 -3.50
C LEU A 96 -7.05 0.45 -4.46
N VAL A 97 -6.30 -0.53 -4.92
CA VAL A 97 -6.91 -1.74 -5.46
C VAL A 97 -7.45 -2.58 -4.32
N ALA A 98 -8.63 -3.15 -4.51
CA ALA A 98 -9.22 -4.08 -3.55
C ALA A 98 -9.82 -5.28 -4.27
N GLU A 99 -9.69 -6.43 -3.64
CA GLU A 99 -10.37 -7.67 -3.99
C GLU A 99 -11.04 -8.23 -2.74
N TYR A 100 -12.24 -8.77 -2.87
CA TYR A 100 -12.85 -9.50 -1.76
C TYR A 100 -12.36 -10.95 -1.76
N MET A 101 -12.05 -11.47 -0.58
CA MET A 101 -11.62 -12.85 -0.37
C MET A 101 -12.66 -13.62 0.42
N GLU A 102 -13.27 -14.60 -0.22
CA GLU A 102 -14.13 -15.58 0.43
C GLU A 102 -13.27 -16.75 0.93
N PRO A 103 -13.44 -17.23 2.17
CA PRO A 103 -12.77 -18.45 2.61
C PRO A 103 -13.12 -19.63 1.70
N TYR A 104 -12.10 -20.38 1.23
CA TYR A 104 -12.33 -21.52 0.35
C TYR A 104 -13.14 -22.64 1.01
N LEU A 105 -12.87 -22.88 2.30
CA LEU A 105 -13.66 -23.77 3.16
C LEU A 105 -14.12 -22.98 4.40
N ASP A 106 -15.21 -23.43 5.02
CA ASP A 106 -15.67 -22.91 6.31
C ASP A 106 -14.77 -23.41 7.45
N SER A 107 -13.46 -23.21 7.32
CA SER A 107 -12.46 -23.58 8.32
C SER A 107 -11.89 -22.34 9.00
N PRO A 108 -11.43 -22.43 10.26
CA PRO A 108 -10.73 -21.34 10.92
C PRO A 108 -9.48 -20.85 10.15
N ASP A 109 -8.75 -21.78 9.53
CA ASP A 109 -7.53 -21.50 8.78
C ASP A 109 -7.80 -20.68 7.51
N ASP A 110 -8.83 -21.04 6.73
CA ASP A 110 -9.16 -20.32 5.51
C ASP A 110 -9.81 -18.97 5.80
N LYS A 111 -10.62 -18.86 6.86
CA LYS A 111 -11.11 -17.57 7.36
C LYS A 111 -9.97 -16.64 7.76
N ALA A 112 -8.99 -17.16 8.49
CA ALA A 112 -7.81 -16.39 8.86
C ALA A 112 -6.95 -16.01 7.63
N ALA A 113 -6.87 -16.87 6.61
CA ALA A 113 -6.19 -16.58 5.36
C ALA A 113 -6.89 -15.45 4.59
N ALA A 114 -8.21 -15.50 4.44
CA ALA A 114 -8.99 -14.45 3.79
C ALA A 114 -8.82 -13.09 4.49
N GLN A 115 -8.92 -13.06 5.83
CA GLN A 115 -8.69 -11.85 6.61
C GLN A 115 -7.27 -11.31 6.43
N ARG A 116 -6.27 -12.17 6.51
CA ARG A 116 -4.85 -11.80 6.36
C ARG A 116 -4.55 -11.23 4.98
N TYR A 117 -5.16 -11.79 3.92
CA TYR A 117 -5.03 -11.21 2.57
C TYR A 117 -5.49 -9.76 2.53
N LEU A 118 -6.66 -9.47 3.11
CA LEU A 118 -7.20 -8.11 3.17
C LEU A 118 -6.30 -7.17 3.98
N GLU A 119 -5.70 -7.65 5.07
CA GLU A 119 -4.76 -6.87 5.86
C GLU A 119 -3.48 -6.54 5.06
N PHE A 120 -2.97 -7.48 4.26
CA PHE A 120 -1.80 -7.25 3.41
C PHE A 120 -2.12 -6.41 2.16
N LEU A 121 -3.33 -6.45 1.63
CA LEU A 121 -3.71 -5.69 0.44
C LEU A 121 -4.18 -4.27 0.79
N ILE A 122 -5.15 -4.15 1.68
CA ILE A 122 -5.83 -2.90 2.03
C ILE A 122 -5.30 -2.36 3.36
N GLY A 123 -5.26 -3.20 4.39
CA GLY A 123 -4.80 -2.83 5.73
C GLY A 123 -3.40 -2.23 5.71
N TRP A 124 -2.52 -2.74 4.88
CA TRP A 124 -1.15 -2.23 4.69
C TRP A 124 -1.08 -0.72 4.48
N TYR A 125 -2.05 -0.15 3.77
CA TYR A 125 -2.12 1.28 3.48
C TYR A 125 -3.11 2.03 4.38
N VAL A 126 -4.26 1.43 4.68
CA VAL A 126 -5.33 2.10 5.43
C VAL A 126 -5.03 2.18 6.93
N GLU A 127 -4.50 1.12 7.54
CA GLU A 127 -4.25 1.14 8.98
C GLU A 127 -3.23 2.20 9.40
N PRO A 128 -2.12 2.44 8.69
CA PRO A 128 -1.26 3.59 8.98
C PRO A 128 -1.99 4.92 8.95
N LEU A 129 -2.88 5.13 7.99
CA LEU A 129 -3.64 6.37 7.86
C LEU A 129 -4.69 6.55 8.99
N VAL A 130 -5.24 5.45 9.49
CA VAL A 130 -6.27 5.47 10.55
C VAL A 130 -5.64 5.43 11.94
N TYR A 131 -4.71 4.51 12.17
CA TYR A 131 -4.17 4.21 13.49
C TYR A 131 -2.73 4.71 13.71
N GLY A 132 -2.00 5.03 12.65
CA GLY A 132 -0.61 5.48 12.70
C GLY A 132 0.41 4.34 12.72
N ASP A 133 -0.01 3.10 12.45
CA ASP A 133 0.90 1.94 12.33
C ASP A 133 0.32 0.87 11.41
N TYR A 134 1.15 -0.05 10.98
CA TYR A 134 0.79 -1.20 10.15
C TYR A 134 -0.07 -2.23 10.90
N PRO A 135 -0.85 -3.07 10.16
CA PRO A 135 -1.55 -4.20 10.75
C PRO A 135 -0.63 -5.07 11.61
N LYS A 136 -1.17 -5.50 12.78
CA LYS A 136 -0.40 -6.37 13.67
C LYS A 136 0.06 -7.66 12.99
N THR A 137 -0.78 -8.24 12.14
CA THR A 137 -0.46 -9.45 11.37
C THR A 137 0.77 -9.24 10.47
N MET A 138 0.87 -8.07 9.81
CA MET A 138 2.04 -7.75 9.01
C MET A 138 3.29 -7.60 9.89
N ARG A 139 3.19 -6.93 11.05
CA ARG A 139 4.30 -6.83 12.01
C ARG A 139 4.79 -8.20 12.47
N ASP A 140 3.88 -9.11 12.75
CA ASP A 140 4.20 -10.45 13.26
C ASP A 140 4.87 -11.34 12.18
N ILE A 141 4.47 -11.21 10.92
CA ILE A 141 4.97 -12.04 9.80
C ILE A 141 6.21 -11.44 9.17
N VAL A 142 6.17 -10.16 8.82
CA VAL A 142 7.24 -9.48 8.06
C VAL A 142 8.41 -9.10 8.98
N LYS A 143 8.12 -8.79 10.25
CA LYS A 143 9.09 -8.47 11.30
C LYS A 143 9.97 -7.28 10.94
N GLU A 144 11.31 -7.45 11.05
CA GLU A 144 12.31 -6.41 10.80
C GLU A 144 12.39 -5.93 9.34
N ARG A 145 11.83 -6.68 8.41
CA ARG A 145 11.74 -6.26 6.99
C ARG A 145 10.67 -5.19 6.75
N LEU A 146 9.69 -5.08 7.66
CA LEU A 146 8.66 -4.04 7.60
C LEU A 146 9.18 -2.76 8.28
N PRO A 147 9.31 -1.64 7.55
CA PRO A 147 9.76 -0.38 8.14
C PRO A 147 8.90 0.05 9.34
N THR A 148 9.45 0.90 10.19
CA THR A 148 8.76 1.42 11.36
C THR A 148 8.63 2.94 11.23
N PHE A 149 7.43 3.46 11.45
CA PHE A 149 7.21 4.90 11.50
C PHE A 149 7.76 5.49 12.80
N SER A 150 8.50 6.57 12.69
CA SER A 150 8.88 7.42 13.84
C SER A 150 7.65 8.06 14.47
N GLY A 151 7.81 8.65 15.66
CA GLY A 151 6.74 9.39 16.32
C GLY A 151 6.22 10.57 15.46
N GLU A 152 7.11 11.28 14.79
CA GLU A 152 6.76 12.38 13.89
C GLU A 152 6.02 11.89 12.64
N GLU A 153 6.48 10.80 12.05
CA GLU A 153 5.80 10.20 10.89
C GLU A 153 4.40 9.69 11.24
N LYS A 154 4.22 9.07 12.43
CA LYS A 154 2.89 8.65 12.91
C LYS A 154 1.93 9.83 13.04
N MET A 155 2.41 10.96 13.54
CA MET A 155 1.60 12.18 13.60
C MET A 155 1.28 12.73 12.21
N LEU A 156 2.21 12.65 11.27
CA LEU A 156 2.03 13.11 9.90
C LEU A 156 0.99 12.28 9.13
N ILE A 157 1.05 10.94 9.27
CA ILE A 157 0.23 10.01 8.47
C ILE A 157 -1.18 9.84 9.04
N LYS A 158 -1.35 9.87 10.36
CA LYS A 158 -2.63 9.62 10.99
C LYS A 158 -3.67 10.68 10.63
N GLY A 159 -4.79 10.24 10.01
CA GLY A 159 -5.85 11.12 9.56
C GLY A 159 -5.53 11.90 8.28
N SER A 160 -4.46 11.57 7.57
CA SER A 160 -4.06 12.26 6.34
C SER A 160 -4.91 11.85 5.13
N PHE A 161 -6.22 11.86 5.24
CA PHE A 161 -7.16 11.63 4.14
C PHE A 161 -8.54 12.22 4.47
N ASP A 162 -9.27 12.61 3.43
CA ASP A 162 -10.68 12.99 3.52
C ASP A 162 -11.57 11.86 2.98
N PHE A 163 -11.05 11.04 2.08
CA PHE A 163 -11.70 9.84 1.55
C PHE A 163 -10.67 8.76 1.16
N ILE A 164 -11.13 7.51 1.13
CA ILE A 164 -10.42 6.38 0.50
C ILE A 164 -11.21 5.96 -0.72
N ALA A 165 -10.55 5.94 -1.87
CA ALA A 165 -11.11 5.43 -3.12
C ALA A 165 -10.72 3.96 -3.30
N ILE A 166 -11.62 3.18 -3.87
CA ILE A 166 -11.43 1.75 -4.11
C ILE A 166 -11.62 1.43 -5.59
N ASN A 167 -10.58 0.85 -6.19
CA ASN A 167 -10.65 0.21 -7.50
C ASN A 167 -10.93 -1.27 -7.27
N TYR A 168 -12.16 -1.68 -7.51
CA TYR A 168 -12.62 -3.04 -7.26
C TYR A 168 -12.90 -3.77 -8.58
N TYR A 169 -12.26 -4.91 -8.80
CA TYR A 169 -12.37 -5.65 -10.05
C TYR A 169 -12.96 -7.04 -9.91
N THR A 170 -12.66 -7.75 -8.83
CA THR A 170 -13.02 -9.17 -8.69
C THR A 170 -13.06 -9.60 -7.23
N SER A 171 -13.65 -10.78 -7.02
CA SER A 171 -13.56 -11.55 -5.78
C SER A 171 -12.90 -12.88 -6.07
N ARG A 172 -12.21 -13.44 -5.09
CA ARG A 172 -11.55 -14.74 -5.17
C ARG A 172 -11.81 -15.56 -3.92
N TYR A 173 -11.50 -16.84 -3.99
CA TYR A 173 -11.41 -17.68 -2.80
C TYR A 173 -10.00 -17.68 -2.24
N ALA A 174 -9.91 -17.69 -0.91
CA ALA A 174 -8.65 -17.76 -0.18
C ALA A 174 -8.56 -19.02 0.65
N SER A 175 -7.44 -19.70 0.56
CA SER A 175 -7.09 -20.79 1.45
C SER A 175 -5.70 -20.57 2.07
N LYS A 176 -5.47 -21.19 3.23
CA LYS A 176 -4.17 -21.14 3.90
C LYS A 176 -3.07 -21.66 2.97
N ALA A 177 -1.96 -20.94 2.92
CA ALA A 177 -0.72 -21.40 2.29
C ALA A 177 0.40 -21.55 3.33
N GLU A 178 1.38 -22.38 3.00
CA GLU A 178 2.60 -22.52 3.80
C GLU A 178 3.63 -21.47 3.40
N PRO A 179 4.57 -21.11 4.30
CA PRO A 179 5.65 -20.19 3.98
C PRO A 179 6.47 -20.63 2.76
N VAL A 180 6.83 -19.68 1.93
CA VAL A 180 7.65 -19.92 0.73
C VAL A 180 9.08 -19.42 0.90
N ALA A 181 10.01 -20.02 0.18
CA ALA A 181 11.40 -19.59 0.13
C ALA A 181 11.83 -19.37 -1.33
N PRO A 182 12.57 -18.29 -1.62
CA PRO A 182 12.93 -17.20 -0.72
C PRO A 182 11.71 -16.38 -0.29
N THR A 183 11.78 -15.73 0.88
CA THR A 183 10.71 -14.86 1.38
C THR A 183 10.55 -13.64 0.48
N HIS A 184 9.30 -13.29 0.19
CA HIS A 184 8.96 -12.13 -0.65
C HIS A 184 7.52 -11.69 -0.33
N TYR A 185 7.13 -10.51 -0.79
CA TYR A 185 5.85 -9.91 -0.41
C TYR A 185 4.64 -10.83 -0.68
N LEU A 186 4.49 -11.34 -1.92
CA LEU A 186 3.36 -12.22 -2.27
C LEU A 186 3.36 -13.55 -1.50
N GLY A 187 4.53 -14.02 -1.04
CA GLY A 187 4.64 -15.20 -0.20
C GLY A 187 4.34 -14.94 1.28
N ASP A 188 4.55 -13.72 1.73
CA ASP A 188 4.44 -13.39 3.16
C ASP A 188 2.99 -13.39 3.68
N TYR A 189 1.98 -13.17 2.82
CA TYR A 189 0.60 -13.23 3.30
C TYR A 189 0.04 -14.65 3.47
N LEU A 190 0.80 -15.68 3.09
CA LEU A 190 0.49 -17.10 3.36
C LEU A 190 -0.93 -17.48 2.89
N VAL A 191 -1.29 -17.11 1.67
CA VAL A 191 -2.61 -17.34 1.08
C VAL A 191 -2.49 -17.86 -0.34
N ASN A 192 -3.19 -18.95 -0.64
CA ASN A 192 -3.47 -19.37 -2.01
C ASN A 192 -4.79 -18.72 -2.45
N THR A 193 -4.83 -18.20 -3.66
CA THR A 193 -6.03 -17.59 -4.27
C THR A 193 -6.48 -18.35 -5.49
N THR A 194 -7.79 -18.56 -5.66
CA THR A 194 -8.42 -19.20 -6.82
C THR A 194 -9.64 -18.42 -7.29
#